data_be250b8ef823712038675f982a3bb873
#
_entry.id   be250b8ef823712038675f982a3bb873
#
_cell.length_a   1.000
_cell.length_b   1.000
_cell.length_c   1.000
_cell.angle_alpha   90.00
_cell.angle_beta   90.00
_cell.angle_gamma   90.00
#
_symmetry.space_group_name_H-M   'P 1'
#
loop_
_entity.id
_entity.type
_entity.pdbx_description
1 polymer ?
#
loop_
_entity_poly.entity_id
_entity_poly.type
_entity_poly.pdbx_seq_one_letter_code
_entity_poly.pdbx_strand_id
1 'polypeptide(L)'
;MLTNTKIIDRLSNNSVAATVNKVEQQKEQDAQQSGKPGSSDTSGSGSDSSSSGGGSGSGSSTGGPGNGGSTGGNTDNDANSGGLSAAEEEGIHSWLVTKYNMLDSYVSRANDVVSTYNSTGDPRPCDSLVGEMFVIRAEFGRQTFSPRSRWYQQYANLWGCYTNLCQWVGHYGDDDVALGNFNNNVAALAL
;
A
#
# COMPACT_ATOMS: atom_id res chain seq x y z
N MET A 1 -1.99 22.60 -0.59
CA MET A 1 -1.55 21.28 -1.09
C MET A 1 -0.11 21.05 -0.68
N LEU A 2 0.21 19.91 -0.08
CA LEU A 2 1.58 19.49 0.13
C LEU A 2 2.17 19.00 -1.19
N THR A 3 3.40 19.37 -1.47
CA THR A 3 4.13 18.77 -2.60
C THR A 3 4.49 17.33 -2.26
N ASN A 4 4.65 16.47 -3.25
CA ASN A 4 5.07 15.07 -3.08
C ASN A 4 6.32 14.95 -2.19
N THR A 5 7.27 15.88 -2.32
CA THR A 5 8.48 15.95 -1.50
C THR A 5 8.17 16.08 0.00
N LYS A 6 7.18 16.90 0.39
CA LYS A 6 6.81 17.07 1.81
C LYS A 6 6.20 15.83 2.43
N ILE A 7 5.47 15.03 1.64
CA ILE A 7 4.91 13.75 2.09
C ILE A 7 6.05 12.75 2.36
N ILE A 8 7.00 12.65 1.43
CA ILE A 8 8.18 11.77 1.55
C ILE A 8 9.01 12.16 2.79
N ASP A 9 9.31 13.43 2.97
CA ASP A 9 10.14 13.92 4.08
C ASP A 9 9.51 13.61 5.45
N ARG A 10 8.19 13.67 5.58
CA ARG A 10 7.50 13.37 6.83
C ARG A 10 7.68 11.92 7.27
N LEU A 11 7.52 10.96 6.37
CA LEU A 11 7.66 9.54 6.68
C LEU A 11 9.12 9.15 6.90
N SER A 12 10.04 9.67 6.09
CA SER A 12 11.48 9.39 6.21
C SER A 12 12.04 9.84 7.57
N ASN A 13 11.65 11.01 8.05
CA ASN A 13 12.12 11.53 9.34
C ASN A 13 11.64 10.67 10.51
N ASN A 14 10.43 10.09 10.43
CA ASN A 14 9.89 9.25 11.50
C ASN A 14 10.54 7.86 11.52
N SER A 15 10.86 7.29 10.35
CA SER A 15 11.59 6.02 10.24
C SER A 15 12.99 6.11 10.86
N VAL A 16 13.70 7.22 10.63
CA VAL A 16 15.03 7.44 11.25
C VAL A 16 14.93 7.55 12.77
N ALA A 17 13.93 8.25 13.30
CA ALA A 17 13.71 8.38 14.74
C ALA A 17 13.38 7.03 15.40
N ALA A 18 12.57 6.18 14.75
CA ALA A 18 12.24 4.83 15.22
C ALA A 18 13.47 3.91 15.27
N THR A 19 14.36 4.01 14.27
CA THR A 19 15.60 3.23 14.22
C THR A 19 16.57 3.63 15.34
N VAL A 20 16.70 4.92 15.63
CA VAL A 20 17.55 5.41 16.73
C VAL A 20 17.04 4.93 18.07
N ASN A 21 15.73 5.00 18.33
CA ASN A 21 15.14 4.54 19.59
C ASN A 21 15.30 3.02 19.79
N LYS A 22 15.21 2.20 18.73
CA LYS A 22 15.45 0.76 18.80
C LYS A 22 16.90 0.43 19.17
N VAL A 23 17.87 1.15 18.59
CA VAL A 23 19.31 0.96 18.88
C VAL A 23 19.61 1.34 20.33
N GLU A 24 18.98 2.38 20.87
CA GLU A 24 19.16 2.77 22.28
C GLU A 24 18.53 1.75 23.23
N GLN A 25 17.31 1.27 22.97
CA GLN A 25 16.66 0.23 23.77
C GLN A 25 17.43 -1.10 23.76
N GLN A 26 18.00 -1.47 22.61
CA GLN A 26 18.81 -2.69 22.52
C GLN A 26 20.12 -2.58 23.29
N LYS A 27 20.76 -1.41 23.29
CA LYS A 27 21.93 -1.13 24.14
C LYS A 27 21.64 -1.21 25.62
N GLU A 28 20.47 -0.77 26.07
CA GLU A 28 20.05 -0.88 27.46
C GLU A 28 19.76 -2.32 27.88
N GLN A 29 19.15 -3.12 27.00
CA GLN A 29 18.91 -4.55 27.23
C GLN A 29 20.19 -5.37 27.26
N ASP A 30 21.14 -5.11 26.37
CA ASP A 30 22.45 -5.78 26.35
C ASP A 30 23.30 -5.42 27.58
N ALA A 31 23.16 -4.20 28.11
CA ALA A 31 23.84 -3.78 29.33
C ALA A 31 23.28 -4.46 30.59
N GLN A 32 22.00 -4.83 30.62
CA GLN A 32 21.38 -5.57 31.71
C GLN A 32 21.64 -7.09 31.65
N GLN A 33 21.93 -7.64 30.48
CA GLN A 33 22.17 -9.08 30.29
C GLN A 33 23.62 -9.50 30.54
N SER A 34 24.56 -8.56 30.51
CA SER A 34 25.99 -8.85 30.75
C SER A 34 26.36 -9.05 32.23
N GLY A 35 25.39 -9.07 33.16
CA GLY A 35 25.61 -9.20 34.61
C GLY A 35 25.36 -10.57 35.21
N LYS A 36 25.18 -11.67 34.46
CA LYS A 36 24.95 -13.00 35.06
C LYS A 36 25.93 -14.03 34.52
N PRO A 37 26.86 -14.55 35.33
CA PRO A 37 27.75 -15.63 34.90
C PRO A 37 27.12 -17.00 35.13
N GLY A 38 27.17 -17.84 34.11
CA GLY A 38 27.32 -19.28 34.20
C GLY A 38 26.08 -20.15 34.37
N SER A 39 25.79 -20.96 33.40
CA SER A 39 25.84 -22.43 33.53
C SER A 39 25.50 -23.09 32.20
N SER A 40 26.38 -23.98 31.89
CA SER A 40 26.48 -24.98 30.83
C SER A 40 25.27 -25.91 30.71
N ASP A 41 25.26 -26.48 29.52
CA ASP A 41 24.93 -27.84 29.07
C ASP A 41 23.64 -28.10 28.26
N THR A 42 23.94 -28.63 27.12
CA THR A 42 23.59 -29.92 26.51
C THR A 42 22.41 -29.96 25.50
N SER A 43 22.80 -30.22 24.25
CA SER A 43 22.31 -31.22 23.27
C SER A 43 20.83 -31.42 22.99
N GLY A 44 20.54 -31.50 21.71
CA GLY A 44 19.41 -32.23 21.12
C GLY A 44 19.05 -31.74 19.71
N SER A 45 19.59 -32.28 18.75
CA SER A 45 19.17 -33.15 17.64
C SER A 45 17.68 -33.19 17.29
N GLY A 46 17.44 -33.05 15.98
CA GLY A 46 16.33 -33.78 15.32
C GLY A 46 15.41 -32.91 14.49
N SER A 47 15.53 -33.03 13.26
CA SER A 47 14.81 -33.80 12.21
C SER A 47 13.90 -32.97 11.30
N ASP A 48 14.28 -33.03 10.07
CA ASP A 48 13.54 -33.05 8.79
C ASP A 48 12.02 -33.24 8.85
N SER A 49 11.32 -32.48 8.01
CA SER A 49 10.30 -33.06 7.13
C SER A 49 9.88 -32.10 6.00
N SER A 50 10.25 -32.51 4.82
CA SER A 50 9.75 -32.12 3.51
C SER A 50 8.27 -32.53 3.35
N SER A 51 7.46 -31.75 2.67
CA SER A 51 6.44 -32.29 1.75
C SER A 51 6.02 -31.28 0.69
N SER A 52 6.26 -31.70 -0.51
CA SER A 52 5.80 -31.25 -1.80
C SER A 52 4.29 -31.51 -1.97
N GLY A 53 3.63 -30.62 -2.69
CA GLY A 53 2.25 -30.84 -3.15
C GLY A 53 1.92 -29.92 -4.33
N GLY A 54 2.03 -30.48 -5.53
CA GLY A 54 1.62 -29.86 -6.79
C GLY A 54 0.10 -29.94 -7.00
N GLY A 55 -0.42 -29.04 -7.83
CA GLY A 55 -1.81 -29.05 -8.25
C GLY A 55 -2.01 -28.18 -9.50
N SER A 56 -1.79 -28.78 -10.66
CA SER A 56 -2.21 -28.25 -11.96
C SER A 56 -3.72 -28.38 -12.12
N GLY A 57 -4.37 -27.33 -12.62
CA GLY A 57 -5.76 -27.35 -13.02
C GLY A 57 -5.98 -26.47 -14.26
N SER A 58 -5.86 -27.08 -15.43
CA SER A 58 -6.31 -26.54 -16.71
C SER A 58 -7.82 -26.66 -16.81
N GLY A 59 -8.49 -25.61 -17.25
CA GLY A 59 -9.91 -25.60 -17.63
C GLY A 59 -10.18 -24.66 -18.77
N SER A 60 -10.12 -25.18 -19.99
CA SER A 60 -10.67 -24.55 -21.21
C SER A 60 -12.18 -24.76 -21.25
N SER A 61 -12.94 -23.74 -21.65
CA SER A 61 -14.19 -23.94 -22.37
C SER A 61 -14.56 -22.75 -23.25
N THR A 62 -14.67 -23.11 -24.48
CA THR A 62 -15.15 -22.44 -25.70
C THR A 62 -16.67 -22.28 -25.71
N GLY A 63 -17.16 -21.31 -26.45
CA GLY A 63 -18.52 -21.19 -27.01
C GLY A 63 -19.07 -19.79 -26.86
N GLY A 64 -19.44 -19.06 -27.83
CA GLY A 64 -19.99 -19.18 -29.16
C GLY A 64 -20.92 -17.97 -29.40
N PRO A 65 -21.21 -17.50 -30.60
CA PRO A 65 -21.63 -16.14 -30.89
C PRO A 65 -23.15 -15.97 -30.89
N GLY A 66 -23.63 -14.79 -30.46
CA GLY A 66 -25.02 -14.35 -30.59
C GLY A 66 -25.10 -13.00 -31.30
N ASN A 67 -25.58 -13.05 -32.51
CA ASN A 67 -25.88 -11.95 -33.43
C ASN A 67 -27.27 -11.31 -33.14
N GLY A 68 -27.39 -10.02 -33.31
CA GLY A 68 -28.69 -9.28 -33.38
C GLY A 68 -28.45 -7.81 -33.03
N GLY A 69 -28.38 -6.91 -33.87
CA GLY A 69 -29.12 -6.33 -34.93
C GLY A 69 -29.92 -5.10 -34.50
N SER A 70 -29.56 -3.95 -35.12
CA SER A 70 -30.40 -2.82 -35.57
C SER A 70 -30.64 -1.62 -34.66
N THR A 71 -30.18 -0.56 -35.05
CA THR A 71 -30.56 0.69 -35.77
C THR A 71 -30.61 1.96 -34.93
N GLY A 72 -29.84 2.94 -35.35
CA GLY A 72 -30.31 4.27 -35.69
C GLY A 72 -29.92 5.40 -34.75
N GLY A 73 -28.99 6.22 -35.24
CA GLY A 73 -28.73 7.54 -34.67
C GLY A 73 -27.36 8.06 -35.01
N ASN A 74 -27.25 8.67 -36.18
CA ASN A 74 -26.08 9.46 -36.58
C ASN A 74 -25.84 10.58 -35.59
N THR A 75 -24.69 10.62 -34.98
CA THR A 75 -23.94 11.83 -34.68
C THR A 75 -22.45 11.49 -34.66
N ASP A 76 -21.79 12.07 -35.66
CA ASP A 76 -20.37 12.39 -35.78
C ASP A 76 -19.30 11.41 -35.34
N ASN A 77 -18.72 10.84 -36.36
CA ASN A 77 -17.46 10.17 -36.51
C ASN A 77 -16.30 10.78 -35.69
N ASP A 78 -16.04 10.22 -34.53
CA ASP A 78 -14.71 10.04 -33.98
C ASP A 78 -14.56 8.64 -33.35
N ALA A 79 -15.20 7.65 -33.94
CA ALA A 79 -15.20 6.26 -33.47
C ALA A 79 -14.04 5.47 -34.08
N ASN A 80 -12.78 5.87 -33.87
CA ASN A 80 -11.68 4.98 -34.20
C ASN A 80 -10.40 5.14 -33.36
N SER A 81 -10.52 5.66 -32.15
CA SER A 81 -9.52 5.40 -31.12
C SER A 81 -10.27 4.94 -29.87
N GLY A 82 -10.28 3.66 -29.56
CA GLY A 82 -11.00 3.08 -28.41
C GLY A 82 -10.58 3.65 -27.04
N GLY A 83 -10.43 4.95 -26.95
CA GLY A 83 -10.18 5.75 -25.76
C GLY A 83 -11.49 6.12 -25.06
N LEU A 84 -11.38 6.53 -23.81
CA LEU A 84 -12.48 7.08 -23.01
C LEU A 84 -12.88 8.47 -23.55
N SER A 85 -14.14 8.85 -23.37
CA SER A 85 -14.58 10.21 -23.62
C SER A 85 -13.90 11.22 -22.69
N ALA A 86 -13.84 12.48 -23.08
CA ALA A 86 -13.28 13.54 -22.26
C ALA A 86 -14.00 13.65 -20.88
N ALA A 87 -15.31 13.41 -20.84
CA ALA A 87 -16.09 13.45 -19.61
C ALA A 87 -15.74 12.27 -18.67
N GLU A 88 -15.50 11.08 -19.22
CA GLU A 88 -15.04 9.92 -18.43
C GLU A 88 -13.64 10.15 -17.87
N GLU A 89 -12.71 10.66 -18.66
CA GLU A 89 -11.35 11.01 -18.23
C GLU A 89 -11.36 12.08 -17.13
N GLU A 90 -12.21 13.11 -17.24
CA GLU A 90 -12.38 14.13 -16.21
C GLU A 90 -12.97 13.56 -14.91
N GLY A 91 -13.92 12.65 -15.02
CA GLY A 91 -14.50 11.94 -13.86
C GLY A 91 -13.44 11.13 -13.11
N ILE A 92 -12.58 10.40 -13.84
CA ILE A 92 -11.46 9.66 -13.26
C ILE A 92 -10.48 10.61 -12.57
N HIS A 93 -10.07 11.67 -13.24
CA HIS A 93 -9.15 12.67 -12.69
C HIS A 93 -9.68 13.31 -11.41
N SER A 94 -10.92 13.77 -11.41
CA SER A 94 -11.57 14.38 -10.25
C SER A 94 -11.61 13.42 -9.05
N TRP A 95 -11.91 12.14 -9.28
CA TRP A 95 -11.89 11.12 -8.25
C TRP A 95 -10.48 10.93 -7.68
N LEU A 96 -9.46 10.82 -8.54
CA LEU A 96 -8.05 10.68 -8.15
C LEU A 96 -7.57 11.88 -7.33
N VAL A 97 -7.86 13.10 -7.76
CA VAL A 97 -7.52 14.33 -7.03
C VAL A 97 -8.15 14.32 -5.63
N THR A 98 -9.41 13.88 -5.52
CA THR A 98 -10.08 13.76 -4.21
C THR A 98 -9.32 12.80 -3.30
N LYS A 99 -8.95 11.61 -3.80
CA LYS A 99 -8.19 10.62 -3.02
C LYS A 99 -6.77 11.08 -2.70
N TYR A 100 -6.12 11.77 -3.62
CA TYR A 100 -4.80 12.36 -3.38
C TYR A 100 -4.82 13.41 -2.25
N ASN A 101 -5.83 14.28 -2.24
CA ASN A 101 -5.98 15.29 -1.18
C ASN A 101 -6.22 14.65 0.20
N MET A 102 -6.82 13.48 0.27
CA MET A 102 -6.99 12.72 1.52
C MET A 102 -5.68 12.09 2.01
N LEU A 103 -4.77 11.74 1.08
CA LEU A 103 -3.54 11.01 1.41
C LEU A 103 -2.67 11.76 2.43
N ASP A 104 -2.56 13.09 2.34
CA ASP A 104 -1.78 13.89 3.28
C ASP A 104 -2.27 13.76 4.73
N SER A 105 -3.58 13.73 4.93
CA SER A 105 -4.17 13.48 6.26
C SER A 105 -3.82 12.09 6.79
N TYR A 106 -3.86 11.07 5.94
CA TYR A 106 -3.48 9.70 6.32
C TYR A 106 -2.00 9.58 6.63
N VAL A 107 -1.13 10.26 5.89
CA VAL A 107 0.32 10.32 6.16
C VAL A 107 0.60 10.97 7.51
N SER A 108 -0.07 12.08 7.81
CA SER A 108 0.06 12.77 9.11
C SER A 108 -0.35 11.85 10.25
N ARG A 109 -1.52 11.25 10.16
CA ARG A 109 -2.04 10.31 11.18
C ARG A 109 -1.17 9.07 11.31
N ALA A 110 -0.65 8.52 10.22
CA ALA A 110 0.26 7.38 10.23
C ALA A 110 1.53 7.68 11.05
N ASN A 111 2.13 8.85 10.86
CA ASN A 111 3.26 9.29 11.66
C ASN A 111 2.90 9.40 13.14
N ASP A 112 1.75 10.00 13.46
CA ASP A 112 1.32 10.20 14.85
C ASP A 112 1.08 8.87 15.57
N VAL A 113 0.39 7.91 14.93
CA VAL A 113 0.10 6.60 15.56
C VAL A 113 1.35 5.75 15.71
N VAL A 114 2.27 5.76 14.72
CA VAL A 114 3.55 5.04 14.80
C VAL A 114 4.45 5.66 15.88
N SER A 115 4.51 6.99 15.97
CA SER A 115 5.23 7.68 17.04
C SER A 115 4.66 7.34 18.43
N THR A 116 3.34 7.28 18.55
CA THR A 116 2.65 6.85 19.78
C THR A 116 3.02 5.41 20.14
N TYR A 117 2.98 4.49 19.17
CA TYR A 117 3.40 3.11 19.39
C TYR A 117 4.86 3.02 19.86
N ASN A 118 5.78 3.72 19.21
CA ASN A 118 7.20 3.72 19.57
C ASN A 118 7.45 4.24 20.99
N SER A 119 6.60 5.14 21.50
CA SER A 119 6.75 5.71 22.84
C SER A 119 6.02 4.93 23.93
N THR A 120 4.92 4.25 23.62
CA THR A 120 4.03 3.62 24.61
C THR A 120 3.97 2.09 24.51
N GLY A 121 4.33 1.53 23.33
CA GLY A 121 4.13 0.11 23.01
C GLY A 121 2.67 -0.27 22.76
N ASP A 122 1.72 0.70 22.70
CA ASP A 122 0.31 0.42 22.48
C ASP A 122 -0.01 0.31 20.98
N PRO A 123 -0.38 -0.88 20.46
CA PRO A 123 -0.66 -1.09 19.05
C PRO A 123 -2.01 -0.54 18.58
N ARG A 124 -2.96 -0.32 19.49
CA ARG A 124 -4.36 0.00 19.19
C ARG A 124 -4.55 1.19 18.26
N PRO A 125 -3.80 2.31 18.37
CA PRO A 125 -3.92 3.41 17.43
C PRO A 125 -3.52 3.03 16.00
N CYS A 126 -2.47 2.21 15.83
CA CYS A 126 -2.05 1.71 14.52
C CYS A 126 -3.12 0.78 13.92
N ASP A 127 -3.61 -0.18 14.71
CA ASP A 127 -4.65 -1.13 14.27
C ASP A 127 -5.95 -0.43 13.85
N SER A 128 -6.34 0.62 14.58
CA SER A 128 -7.50 1.44 14.23
C SER A 128 -7.32 2.14 12.89
N LEU A 129 -6.16 2.77 12.66
CA LEU A 129 -5.87 3.47 11.41
C LEU A 129 -5.78 2.49 10.23
N VAL A 130 -5.18 1.31 10.42
CA VAL A 130 -5.16 0.23 9.44
C VAL A 130 -6.59 -0.16 9.05
N GLY A 131 -7.48 -0.34 10.02
CA GLY A 131 -8.89 -0.64 9.76
C GLY A 131 -9.59 0.41 8.88
N GLU A 132 -9.37 1.70 9.15
CA GLU A 132 -9.90 2.78 8.31
C GLU A 132 -9.32 2.75 6.89
N MET A 133 -8.01 2.51 6.76
CA MET A 133 -7.34 2.46 5.46
C MET A 133 -7.79 1.27 4.61
N PHE A 134 -8.21 0.16 5.23
CA PHE A 134 -8.81 -0.97 4.51
C PHE A 134 -10.09 -0.57 3.76
N VAL A 135 -10.90 0.33 4.32
CA VAL A 135 -12.11 0.82 3.64
C VAL A 135 -11.74 1.56 2.36
N ILE A 136 -10.73 2.45 2.42
CA ILE A 136 -10.26 3.19 1.24
C ILE A 136 -9.66 2.24 0.20
N ARG A 137 -8.83 1.28 0.63
CA ARG A 137 -8.28 0.27 -0.29
C ARG A 137 -9.36 -0.54 -0.98
N ALA A 138 -10.45 -0.87 -0.28
CA ALA A 138 -11.60 -1.54 -0.85
C ALA A 138 -12.35 -0.66 -1.88
N GLU A 139 -12.38 0.67 -1.68
CA GLU A 139 -12.91 1.60 -2.68
C GLU A 139 -12.08 1.57 -3.98
N PHE A 140 -10.74 1.60 -3.86
CA PHE A 140 -9.86 1.43 -5.02
C PHE A 140 -10.13 0.10 -5.74
N GLY A 141 -10.23 -1.01 -5.00
CA GLY A 141 -10.49 -2.33 -5.59
C GLY A 141 -11.85 -2.46 -6.28
N ARG A 142 -12.82 -1.60 -5.97
CA ARG A 142 -14.12 -1.55 -6.65
C ARG A 142 -14.12 -0.70 -7.91
N GLN A 143 -13.09 0.15 -8.10
CA GLN A 143 -12.99 0.96 -9.32
C GLN A 143 -12.55 0.09 -10.48
N THR A 144 -13.28 0.21 -11.59
CA THR A 144 -13.01 -0.52 -12.83
C THR A 144 -12.55 0.44 -13.93
N PHE A 145 -11.58 1.30 -13.60
CA PHE A 145 -11.05 2.22 -14.58
C PHE A 145 -10.38 1.49 -15.74
N SER A 146 -10.68 1.96 -16.95
CA SER A 146 -10.11 1.37 -18.15
C SER A 146 -8.57 1.51 -18.14
N PRO A 147 -7.82 0.44 -18.45
CA PRO A 147 -6.38 0.54 -18.67
C PRO A 147 -5.98 1.49 -19.80
N ARG A 148 -6.94 1.90 -20.66
CA ARG A 148 -6.74 2.87 -21.74
C ARG A 148 -6.87 4.32 -21.27
N SER A 149 -7.34 4.56 -20.03
CA SER A 149 -7.35 5.90 -19.48
C SER A 149 -5.93 6.44 -19.34
N ARG A 150 -5.74 7.71 -19.69
CA ARG A 150 -4.48 8.42 -19.44
C ARG A 150 -4.13 8.49 -17.95
N TRP A 151 -5.12 8.33 -17.07
CA TRP A 151 -4.98 8.37 -15.63
C TRP A 151 -4.75 7.01 -14.98
N TYR A 152 -4.78 5.92 -15.75
CA TYR A 152 -4.69 4.57 -15.18
C TYR A 152 -3.40 4.34 -14.37
N GLN A 153 -2.27 4.86 -14.85
CA GLN A 153 -1.01 4.76 -14.13
C GLN A 153 -1.05 5.56 -12.82
N GLN A 154 -1.70 6.73 -12.82
CA GLN A 154 -1.85 7.56 -11.62
C GLN A 154 -2.78 6.88 -10.60
N TYR A 155 -3.83 6.20 -11.06
CA TYR A 155 -4.66 5.34 -10.23
C TYR A 155 -3.83 4.22 -9.58
N ALA A 156 -3.01 3.51 -10.33
CA ALA A 156 -2.17 2.43 -9.82
C ALA A 156 -1.15 2.94 -8.77
N ASN A 157 -0.51 4.08 -9.05
CA ASN A 157 0.44 4.70 -8.14
C ASN A 157 -0.25 5.14 -6.83
N LEU A 158 -1.42 5.78 -6.92
CA LEU A 158 -2.15 6.25 -5.75
C LEU A 158 -2.69 5.07 -4.91
N TRP A 159 -3.18 4.00 -5.55
CA TRP A 159 -3.52 2.77 -4.84
C TRP A 159 -2.31 2.15 -4.14
N GLY A 160 -1.15 2.16 -4.81
CA GLY A 160 0.14 1.76 -4.24
C GLY A 160 0.50 2.58 -3.01
N CYS A 161 0.28 3.90 -3.02
CA CYS A 161 0.51 4.75 -1.84
C CYS A 161 -0.33 4.28 -0.64
N TYR A 162 -1.64 4.12 -0.81
CA TYR A 162 -2.52 3.67 0.28
C TYR A 162 -2.19 2.26 0.76
N THR A 163 -1.82 1.36 -0.15
CA THR A 163 -1.47 -0.02 0.19
C THR A 163 -0.19 -0.08 1.02
N ASN A 164 0.86 0.61 0.57
CA ASN A 164 2.15 0.60 1.25
C ASN A 164 2.12 1.38 2.57
N LEU A 165 1.39 2.51 2.63
CA LEU A 165 1.19 3.24 3.89
C LEU A 165 0.46 2.38 4.92
N CYS A 166 -0.61 1.68 4.51
CA CYS A 166 -1.35 0.75 5.37
C CYS A 166 -0.46 -0.38 5.88
N GLN A 167 0.39 -0.95 5.02
CA GLN A 167 1.34 -1.99 5.39
C GLN A 167 2.38 -1.48 6.38
N TRP A 168 2.96 -0.31 6.13
CA TRP A 168 3.93 0.31 7.04
C TRP A 168 3.34 0.57 8.43
N VAL A 169 2.11 1.11 8.51
CA VAL A 169 1.41 1.32 9.78
C VAL A 169 1.07 -0.02 10.47
N GLY A 170 0.65 -1.03 9.69
CA GLY A 170 0.34 -2.37 10.21
C GLY A 170 1.55 -3.12 10.77
N HIS A 171 2.76 -2.74 10.34
CA HIS A 171 4.03 -3.20 10.91
C HIS A 171 4.62 -2.19 11.89
N TYR A 172 3.78 -1.29 12.42
CA TYR A 172 4.15 -0.32 13.46
C TYR A 172 5.33 0.58 13.08
N GLY A 173 5.50 0.86 11.77
CA GLY A 173 6.60 1.66 11.25
C GLY A 173 7.89 0.89 10.96
N ASP A 174 7.90 -0.42 11.08
CA ASP A 174 9.08 -1.29 10.94
C ASP A 174 9.11 -2.05 9.59
N ASP A 175 8.60 -1.44 8.52
CA ASP A 175 8.60 -2.00 7.16
C ASP A 175 9.22 -1.01 6.18
N ASP A 176 10.57 -1.04 6.09
CA ASP A 176 11.32 -0.16 5.18
C ASP A 176 11.01 -0.43 3.71
N VAL A 177 10.59 -1.67 3.35
CA VAL A 177 10.20 -2.00 1.98
C VAL A 177 8.88 -1.31 1.63
N ALA A 178 7.89 -1.39 2.52
CA ALA A 178 6.62 -0.68 2.33
C ALA A 178 6.85 0.84 2.28
N LEU A 179 7.70 1.40 3.15
CA LEU A 179 8.05 2.82 3.13
C LEU A 179 8.73 3.22 1.82
N GLY A 180 9.71 2.43 1.34
CA GLY A 180 10.38 2.67 0.07
C GLY A 180 9.43 2.64 -1.12
N ASN A 181 8.53 1.65 -1.17
CA ASN A 181 7.50 1.54 -2.20
C ASN A 181 6.49 2.69 -2.13
N PHE A 182 6.09 3.12 -0.93
CA PHE A 182 5.26 4.31 -0.75
C PHE A 182 5.92 5.54 -1.37
N ASN A 183 7.18 5.81 -1.02
CA ASN A 183 7.94 6.96 -1.53
C ASN A 183 8.06 6.94 -3.06
N ASN A 184 8.34 5.77 -3.64
CA ASN A 184 8.40 5.61 -5.09
C ASN A 184 7.05 5.91 -5.78
N ASN A 185 5.95 5.41 -5.20
CA ASN A 185 4.62 5.69 -5.73
C ASN A 185 4.25 7.17 -5.62
N VAL A 186 4.56 7.83 -4.48
CA VAL A 186 4.32 9.27 -4.31
C VAL A 186 5.14 10.09 -5.31
N ALA A 187 6.40 9.74 -5.52
CA ALA A 187 7.26 10.42 -6.49
C ALA A 187 6.76 10.30 -7.95
N ALA A 188 6.06 9.20 -8.27
CA ALA A 188 5.49 8.94 -9.57
C ALA A 188 4.09 9.57 -9.79
N LEU A 189 3.48 10.19 -8.77
CA LEU A 189 2.19 10.86 -8.90
C LEU A 189 2.32 12.20 -9.64
N ALA A 190 1.46 12.38 -10.65
CA ALA A 190 1.32 13.59 -11.46
C ALA A 190 -0.18 13.88 -11.68
N LEU A 191 -0.85 14.43 -10.67
CA LEU A 191 -2.29 14.75 -10.62
C LEU A 191 -2.53 16.24 -10.60
#